data_34508af3fa1a6dc9c2938ccf912b4879
#
_entry.id   34508af3fa1a6dc9c2938ccf912b4879
#
_cell.length_a   1.000
_cell.length_b   1.000
_cell.length_c   1.000
_cell.angle_alpha   90.00
_cell.angle_beta   90.00
_cell.angle_gamma   90.00
#
_symmetry.space_group_name_H-M   'P 1'
#
loop_
_entity.id
_entity.type
_entity.pdbx_description
1 polymer ?
#
loop_
_entity_poly.entity_id
_entity_poly.type
_entity_poly.pdbx_seq_one_letter_code
_entity_poly.pdbx_strand_id
1 'polypeptide(L)'
;LGAERSVPDFAVYVFAGLTLWTFFSTMVNSATTSIVANAGIVKKVYLPREVFPLSAILASFVDFFSQLAILIIGAGLIAGIPLKYTFTYGLLSLAVCIVWALACGLFFSAVNVYLRDVQYIVEVLLMLGFWLTPSVYPYTMLASVAPSWAINIYMLNPTAISSMGFQKAFWAAGDQVTWPPDLTWRLWIMLLVGLVLSFVAQRVFARLQGNFAQEL
;
A
#
# COMPACT_ATOMS: atom_id res chain seq x y z
N LEU A 1 9.90 -22.60 -6.59
CA LEU A 1 8.56 -22.10 -6.91
C LEU A 1 8.27 -21.89 -8.39
N GLY A 2 9.08 -22.08 -9.38
CA GLY A 2 8.78 -22.07 -10.83
C GLY A 2 8.13 -20.81 -11.44
N ALA A 3 7.82 -19.78 -10.64
CA ALA A 3 7.18 -18.55 -11.10
C ALA A 3 8.03 -17.78 -12.12
N GLU A 4 9.34 -17.84 -11.96
CA GLU A 4 10.32 -17.23 -12.87
C GLU A 4 10.20 -17.76 -14.32
N ARG A 5 9.82 -19.02 -14.49
CA ARG A 5 9.67 -19.68 -15.81
C ARG A 5 8.31 -19.42 -16.48
N SER A 6 7.32 -19.00 -15.70
CA SER A 6 5.94 -18.82 -16.17
C SER A 6 5.57 -17.37 -16.48
N VAL A 7 6.41 -16.40 -16.08
CA VAL A 7 6.13 -14.96 -16.20
C VAL A 7 7.23 -14.32 -17.05
N PRO A 8 6.93 -13.86 -18.27
CA PRO A 8 7.89 -13.08 -19.07
C PRO A 8 8.29 -11.81 -18.29
N ASP A 9 9.54 -11.38 -18.45
CA ASP A 9 10.07 -10.18 -17.77
C ASP A 9 9.80 -10.16 -16.26
N PHE A 10 9.97 -11.31 -15.59
CA PHE A 10 9.64 -11.53 -14.18
C PHE A 10 10.22 -10.46 -13.26
N ALA A 11 11.42 -9.92 -13.58
CA ALA A 11 12.05 -8.88 -12.80
C ALA A 11 11.20 -7.59 -12.75
N VAL A 12 10.62 -7.17 -13.88
CA VAL A 12 9.76 -5.97 -13.94
C VAL A 12 8.46 -6.20 -13.18
N TYR A 13 7.87 -7.39 -13.33
CA TYR A 13 6.66 -7.80 -12.61
C TYR A 13 6.85 -7.71 -11.09
N VAL A 14 7.90 -8.36 -10.57
CA VAL A 14 8.20 -8.39 -9.14
C VAL A 14 8.54 -6.99 -8.63
N PHE A 15 9.37 -6.25 -9.36
CA PHE A 15 9.79 -4.92 -8.94
C PHE A 15 8.62 -3.93 -8.89
N ALA A 16 7.67 -4.01 -9.83
CA ALA A 16 6.45 -3.21 -9.80
C ALA A 16 5.61 -3.51 -8.54
N GLY A 17 5.41 -4.80 -8.23
CA GLY A 17 4.69 -5.21 -7.02
C GLY A 17 5.39 -4.77 -5.74
N LEU A 18 6.72 -4.94 -5.66
CA LEU A 18 7.54 -4.53 -4.53
C LEU A 18 7.53 -3.02 -4.32
N THR A 19 7.62 -2.23 -5.38
CA THR A 19 7.59 -0.76 -5.30
C THR A 19 6.32 -0.28 -4.60
N LEU A 20 5.16 -0.78 -5.01
CA LEU A 20 3.89 -0.38 -4.39
C LEU A 20 3.74 -0.91 -2.97
N TRP A 21 4.15 -2.16 -2.71
CA TRP A 21 4.12 -2.73 -1.36
C TRP A 21 5.04 -1.98 -0.40
N THR A 22 6.29 -1.71 -0.81
CA THR A 22 7.25 -0.97 0.01
C THR A 22 6.72 0.42 0.33
N PHE A 23 6.14 1.11 -0.64
CA PHE A 23 5.52 2.40 -0.44
C PHE A 23 4.40 2.35 0.59
N PHE A 24 3.47 1.38 0.48
CA PHE A 24 2.39 1.18 1.44
C PHE A 24 2.92 0.92 2.85
N SER A 25 3.84 -0.04 2.99
CA SER A 25 4.38 -0.44 4.29
C SER A 25 5.17 0.67 4.96
N THR A 26 5.97 1.42 4.19
CA THR A 26 6.71 2.59 4.70
C THR A 26 5.77 3.68 5.19
N MET A 27 4.72 4.02 4.42
CA MET A 27 3.72 5.01 4.84
C MET A 27 3.06 4.62 6.16
N VAL A 28 2.59 3.37 6.26
CA VAL A 28 1.87 2.90 7.46
C VAL A 28 2.81 2.85 8.67
N ASN A 29 4.00 2.30 8.52
CA ASN A 29 4.96 2.16 9.62
C ASN A 29 5.45 3.52 10.12
N SER A 30 5.88 4.41 9.21
CA SER A 30 6.34 5.76 9.54
C SER A 30 5.24 6.60 10.19
N ALA A 31 4.01 6.53 9.69
CA ALA A 31 2.88 7.23 10.31
C ALA A 31 2.58 6.69 11.71
N THR A 32 2.59 5.36 11.92
CA THR A 32 2.30 4.72 13.20
C THR A 32 3.23 5.23 14.31
N THR A 33 4.52 5.35 14.02
CA THR A 33 5.54 5.76 15.00
C THR A 33 5.67 7.28 15.13
N SER A 34 5.15 8.07 14.20
CA SER A 34 5.41 9.50 14.02
C SER A 34 5.15 10.36 15.25
N ILE A 35 4.05 10.14 15.98
CA ILE A 35 3.66 10.95 17.14
C ILE A 35 4.56 10.65 18.33
N VAL A 36 4.81 9.37 18.61
CA VAL A 36 5.66 8.93 19.72
C VAL A 36 7.10 9.37 19.50
N ALA A 37 7.63 9.24 18.28
CA ALA A 37 8.97 9.70 17.93
C ALA A 37 9.16 11.21 18.12
N ASN A 38 8.08 11.99 17.98
CA ASN A 38 8.09 13.45 18.12
C ASN A 38 7.46 13.95 19.44
N ALA A 39 7.37 13.11 20.48
CA ALA A 39 6.71 13.41 21.74
C ALA A 39 7.21 14.73 22.38
N GLY A 40 8.49 15.05 22.25
CA GLY A 40 9.08 16.29 22.76
C GLY A 40 8.51 17.56 22.11
N ILE A 41 8.13 17.49 20.83
CA ILE A 41 7.51 18.60 20.09
C ILE A 41 6.01 18.65 20.40
N VAL A 42 5.35 17.50 20.39
CA VAL A 42 3.90 17.37 20.66
C VAL A 42 3.51 17.97 22.02
N LYS A 43 4.39 17.85 23.03
CA LYS A 43 4.18 18.42 24.38
C LYS A 43 4.43 19.92 24.48
N LYS A 44 5.28 20.49 23.62
CA LYS A 44 5.78 21.86 23.78
C LYS A 44 5.17 22.85 22.80
N VAL A 45 4.69 22.38 21.67
CA VAL A 45 4.24 23.23 20.55
C VAL A 45 2.75 22.97 20.29
N TYR A 46 1.98 24.04 20.19
CA TYR A 46 0.57 23.94 19.83
C TYR A 46 0.42 23.82 18.30
N LEU A 47 0.53 22.57 17.82
CA LEU A 47 0.34 22.21 16.41
C LEU A 47 -0.81 21.20 16.28
N PRO A 48 -1.57 21.22 15.18
CA PRO A 48 -2.49 20.12 14.86
C PRO A 48 -1.71 18.80 14.80
N ARG A 49 -2.07 17.85 15.65
CA ARG A 49 -1.28 16.60 15.83
C ARG A 49 -1.32 15.70 14.62
N GLU A 50 -2.27 15.90 13.74
CA GLU A 50 -2.39 15.22 12.44
C GLU A 50 -1.20 15.51 11.51
N VAL A 51 -0.50 16.62 11.71
CA VAL A 51 0.68 16.99 10.91
C VAL A 51 1.77 15.92 11.00
N PHE A 52 1.96 15.26 12.15
CA PHE A 52 3.00 14.26 12.34
C PHE A 52 2.81 13.02 11.45
N PRO A 53 1.66 12.30 11.50
CA PRO A 53 1.45 11.16 10.61
C PRO A 53 1.37 11.58 9.13
N LEU A 54 0.80 12.74 8.81
CA LEU A 54 0.73 13.22 7.44
C LEU A 54 2.11 13.56 6.88
N SER A 55 2.98 14.22 7.65
CA SER A 55 4.35 14.52 7.20
C SER A 55 5.18 13.26 7.01
N ALA A 56 5.00 12.24 7.87
CA ALA A 56 5.67 10.94 7.73
C ALA A 56 5.24 10.21 6.44
N ILE A 57 3.94 10.25 6.12
CA ILE A 57 3.40 9.71 4.86
C ILE A 57 3.97 10.49 3.67
N LEU A 58 4.00 11.82 3.73
CA LEU A 58 4.55 12.63 2.64
C LEU A 58 6.06 12.40 2.44
N ALA A 59 6.82 12.18 3.50
CA ALA A 59 8.23 11.84 3.39
C ALA A 59 8.46 10.52 2.62
N SER A 60 7.57 9.54 2.75
CA SER A 60 7.66 8.26 2.03
C SER A 60 7.56 8.39 0.50
N PHE A 61 7.03 9.51 0.00
CA PHE A 61 6.98 9.76 -1.45
C PHE A 61 8.36 9.95 -2.06
N VAL A 62 9.35 10.41 -1.31
CA VAL A 62 10.73 10.57 -1.81
C VAL A 62 11.30 9.21 -2.20
N ASP A 63 11.14 8.22 -1.31
CA ASP A 63 11.59 6.85 -1.58
C ASP A 63 10.79 6.22 -2.71
N PHE A 64 9.48 6.44 -2.73
CA PHE A 64 8.61 5.94 -3.80
C PHE A 64 9.00 6.48 -5.16
N PHE A 65 9.23 7.80 -5.32
CA PHE A 65 9.62 8.38 -6.59
C PHE A 65 10.99 7.88 -7.05
N SER A 66 11.91 7.62 -6.13
CA SER A 66 13.21 7.03 -6.45
C SER A 66 13.05 5.60 -6.98
N GLN A 67 12.22 4.77 -6.33
CA GLN A 67 11.92 3.41 -6.79
C GLN A 67 11.12 3.41 -8.10
N LEU A 68 10.17 4.33 -8.26
CA LEU A 68 9.40 4.48 -9.49
C LEU A 68 10.29 4.86 -10.68
N ALA A 69 11.26 5.75 -10.47
CA ALA A 69 12.22 6.10 -11.52
C ALA A 69 13.04 4.88 -11.97
N ILE A 70 13.52 4.08 -11.02
CA ILE A 70 14.24 2.83 -11.32
C ILE A 70 13.33 1.85 -12.05
N LEU A 71 12.06 1.72 -11.64
CA LEU A 71 11.06 0.86 -12.30
C LEU A 71 10.84 1.29 -13.75
N ILE A 72 10.65 2.58 -13.99
CA ILE A 72 10.41 3.12 -15.35
C ILE A 72 11.62 2.88 -16.25
N ILE A 73 12.81 3.18 -15.76
CA ILE A 73 14.05 2.95 -16.52
C ILE A 73 14.24 1.44 -16.78
N GLY A 74 14.10 0.60 -15.77
CA GLY A 74 14.26 -0.85 -15.89
C GLY A 74 13.22 -1.47 -16.83
N ALA A 75 11.96 -1.10 -16.71
CA ALA A 75 10.90 -1.56 -17.60
C ALA A 75 11.15 -1.11 -19.05
N GLY A 76 11.58 0.15 -19.25
CA GLY A 76 11.89 0.68 -20.57
C GLY A 76 13.04 -0.05 -21.28
N LEU A 77 14.05 -0.47 -20.51
CA LEU A 77 15.22 -1.19 -21.06
C LEU A 77 14.95 -2.67 -21.34
N ILE A 78 14.11 -3.33 -20.55
CA ILE A 78 13.90 -4.79 -20.62
C ILE A 78 12.68 -5.13 -21.48
N ALA A 79 11.54 -4.51 -21.21
CA ALA A 79 10.24 -4.94 -21.72
C ALA A 79 9.54 -3.90 -22.60
N GLY A 80 10.04 -2.67 -22.64
CA GLY A 80 9.30 -1.53 -23.15
C GLY A 80 8.23 -1.05 -22.17
N ILE A 81 7.96 0.26 -22.15
CA ILE A 81 6.90 0.83 -21.30
C ILE A 81 5.57 0.73 -22.05
N PRO A 82 4.54 0.10 -21.50
CA PRO A 82 3.21 0.11 -22.10
C PRO A 82 2.57 1.49 -21.90
N LEU A 83 2.94 2.47 -22.74
CA LEU A 83 2.29 3.80 -22.81
C LEU A 83 0.90 3.69 -23.44
N LYS A 84 0.04 2.86 -22.85
CA LYS A 84 -1.34 2.63 -23.30
C LYS A 84 -2.31 3.07 -22.19
N TYR A 85 -3.60 2.83 -22.44
CA TYR A 85 -4.68 2.99 -21.45
C TYR A 85 -4.42 2.24 -20.12
N THR A 86 -3.51 1.26 -20.11
CA THR A 86 -3.09 0.54 -18.90
C THR A 86 -2.45 1.44 -17.84
N PHE A 87 -1.91 2.60 -18.19
CA PHE A 87 -1.34 3.55 -17.25
C PHE A 87 -2.40 4.09 -16.24
N THR A 88 -3.68 4.12 -16.64
CA THR A 88 -4.79 4.49 -15.74
C THR A 88 -4.92 3.54 -14.56
N TYR A 89 -4.59 2.24 -14.74
CA TYR A 89 -4.55 1.27 -13.64
C TYR A 89 -3.48 1.61 -12.62
N GLY A 90 -2.32 2.11 -13.07
CA GLY A 90 -1.24 2.54 -12.18
C GLY A 90 -1.65 3.70 -11.28
N LEU A 91 -2.26 4.73 -11.87
CA LEU A 91 -2.76 5.88 -11.11
C LEU A 91 -3.87 5.49 -10.12
N LEU A 92 -4.82 4.68 -10.55
CA LEU A 92 -5.90 4.22 -9.69
C LEU A 92 -5.38 3.33 -8.55
N SER A 93 -4.44 2.44 -8.84
CA SER A 93 -3.77 1.60 -7.83
C SER A 93 -2.99 2.42 -6.81
N LEU A 94 -2.29 3.44 -7.28
CA LEU A 94 -1.57 4.38 -6.41
C LEU A 94 -2.54 5.14 -5.51
N ALA A 95 -3.67 5.61 -6.03
CA ALA A 95 -4.70 6.28 -5.25
C ALA A 95 -5.28 5.36 -4.18
N VAL A 96 -5.60 4.10 -4.51
CA VAL A 96 -6.06 3.09 -3.53
C VAL A 96 -5.00 2.88 -2.45
N CYS A 97 -3.74 2.69 -2.83
CA CYS A 97 -2.63 2.49 -1.91
C CYS A 97 -2.50 3.66 -0.91
N ILE A 98 -2.50 4.90 -1.40
CA ILE A 98 -2.37 6.11 -0.57
C ILE A 98 -3.56 6.23 0.40
N VAL A 99 -4.77 6.05 -0.06
CA VAL A 99 -5.97 6.22 0.77
C VAL A 99 -6.03 5.18 1.88
N TRP A 100 -5.69 3.92 1.60
CA TRP A 100 -5.62 2.89 2.62
C TRP A 100 -4.45 3.09 3.60
N ALA A 101 -3.30 3.55 3.11
CA ALA A 101 -2.18 3.89 3.98
C ALA A 101 -2.51 5.08 4.89
N LEU A 102 -3.24 6.09 4.40
CA LEU A 102 -3.76 7.19 5.22
C LEU A 102 -4.71 6.68 6.31
N ALA A 103 -5.66 5.81 5.95
CA ALA A 103 -6.60 5.25 6.92
C ALA A 103 -5.86 4.48 8.03
N CYS A 104 -4.97 3.55 7.65
CA CYS A 104 -4.18 2.76 8.60
C CYS A 104 -3.22 3.65 9.41
N GLY A 105 -2.50 4.57 8.75
CA GLY A 105 -1.52 5.44 9.39
C GLY A 105 -2.13 6.37 10.43
N LEU A 106 -3.26 7.01 10.13
CA LEU A 106 -3.98 7.84 11.09
C LEU A 106 -4.53 7.02 12.26
N PHE A 107 -5.12 5.87 11.97
CA PHE A 107 -5.68 5.02 13.02
C PHE A 107 -4.58 4.50 13.94
N PHE A 108 -3.57 3.85 13.39
CA PHE A 108 -2.51 3.23 14.19
C PHE A 108 -1.62 4.27 14.89
N SER A 109 -1.38 5.44 14.30
CA SER A 109 -0.64 6.51 14.97
C SER A 109 -1.36 7.00 16.22
N ALA A 110 -2.70 7.12 16.17
CA ALA A 110 -3.48 7.53 17.34
C ALA A 110 -3.49 6.45 18.44
N VAL A 111 -3.65 5.17 18.06
CA VAL A 111 -3.67 4.06 19.01
C VAL A 111 -2.30 3.82 19.62
N ASN A 112 -1.21 4.00 18.86
CA ASN A 112 0.17 3.82 19.31
C ASN A 112 0.58 4.81 20.42
N VAL A 113 -0.07 5.95 20.55
CA VAL A 113 0.16 6.87 21.65
C VAL A 113 -0.28 6.25 22.98
N TYR A 114 -1.41 5.53 23.00
CA TYR A 114 -1.95 4.88 24.19
C TYR A 114 -1.32 3.52 24.46
N LEU A 115 -1.04 2.78 23.39
CA LEU A 115 -0.51 1.41 23.45
C LEU A 115 0.74 1.34 22.58
N ARG A 116 1.90 1.58 23.16
CA ARG A 116 3.20 1.65 22.45
C ARG A 116 3.59 0.34 21.74
N ASP A 117 2.98 -0.77 22.12
CA ASP A 117 3.21 -2.07 21.48
C ASP A 117 2.54 -2.20 20.10
N VAL A 118 1.63 -1.28 19.76
CA VAL A 118 0.93 -1.28 18.46
C VAL A 118 1.91 -1.19 17.29
N GLN A 119 3.01 -0.45 17.42
CA GLN A 119 4.05 -0.39 16.39
C GLN A 119 4.59 -1.78 16.03
N TYR A 120 4.87 -2.65 17.00
CA TYR A 120 5.36 -4.00 16.77
C TYR A 120 4.29 -4.91 16.15
N ILE A 121 3.03 -4.75 16.57
CA ILE A 121 1.89 -5.45 15.96
C ILE A 121 1.76 -5.05 14.48
N VAL A 122 1.87 -3.77 14.18
CA VAL A 122 1.81 -3.25 12.80
C VAL A 122 2.95 -3.80 11.96
N GLU A 123 4.18 -3.86 12.48
CA GLU A 123 5.32 -4.47 11.77
C GLU A 123 5.05 -5.93 11.40
N VAL A 124 4.52 -6.73 12.35
CA VAL A 124 4.16 -8.13 12.10
C VAL A 124 3.02 -8.23 11.09
N LEU A 125 1.99 -7.39 11.19
CA LEU A 125 0.88 -7.36 10.23
C LEU A 125 1.35 -6.98 8.82
N LEU A 126 2.29 -6.03 8.70
CA LEU A 126 2.89 -5.67 7.41
C LEU A 126 3.74 -6.82 6.85
N MET A 127 4.51 -7.52 7.68
CA MET A 127 5.28 -8.67 7.25
C MET A 127 4.37 -9.80 6.72
N LEU A 128 3.27 -10.10 7.41
CA LEU A 128 2.27 -11.07 6.94
C LEU A 128 1.54 -10.57 5.68
N GLY A 129 1.20 -9.29 5.64
CA GLY A 129 0.54 -8.64 4.51
C GLY A 129 1.34 -8.71 3.22
N PHE A 130 2.68 -8.69 3.30
CA PHE A 130 3.56 -8.90 2.16
C PHE A 130 3.28 -10.24 1.45
N TRP A 131 3.17 -11.32 2.22
CA TRP A 131 2.87 -12.64 1.67
C TRP A 131 1.44 -12.78 1.16
N LEU A 132 0.53 -11.95 1.64
CA LEU A 132 -0.86 -11.86 1.17
C LEU A 132 -1.01 -10.92 -0.04
N THR A 133 0.09 -10.37 -0.56
CA THR A 133 0.08 -9.49 -1.73
C THR A 133 0.82 -10.20 -2.88
N PRO A 134 0.28 -10.24 -4.12
CA PRO A 134 0.86 -10.96 -5.24
C PRO A 134 2.04 -10.17 -5.86
N SER A 135 3.02 -9.84 -5.02
CA SER A 135 4.21 -9.10 -5.45
C SER A 135 5.27 -10.03 -6.04
N VAL A 136 5.36 -11.27 -5.54
CA VAL A 136 6.40 -12.25 -5.90
C VAL A 136 5.84 -13.45 -6.68
N TYR A 137 4.53 -13.65 -6.66
CA TYR A 137 3.85 -14.73 -7.36
C TYR A 137 2.68 -14.20 -8.20
N PRO A 138 2.43 -14.77 -9.39
CA PRO A 138 1.33 -14.31 -10.23
C PRO A 138 -0.02 -14.79 -9.71
N TYR A 139 -1.05 -13.97 -9.94
CA TYR A 139 -2.44 -14.32 -9.60
C TYR A 139 -2.88 -15.66 -10.19
N THR A 140 -2.43 -16.00 -11.40
CA THR A 140 -2.74 -17.27 -12.09
C THR A 140 -2.30 -18.48 -11.29
N MET A 141 -1.18 -18.39 -10.57
CA MET A 141 -0.70 -19.46 -9.71
C MET A 141 -1.62 -19.67 -8.50
N LEU A 142 -2.10 -18.58 -7.89
CA LEU A 142 -3.07 -18.65 -6.80
C LEU A 142 -4.41 -19.22 -7.30
N ALA A 143 -4.88 -18.75 -8.44
CA ALA A 143 -6.15 -19.17 -9.03
C ALA A 143 -6.18 -20.65 -9.43
N SER A 144 -5.02 -21.27 -9.72
CA SER A 144 -4.93 -22.69 -10.08
C SER A 144 -4.98 -23.64 -8.87
N VAL A 145 -4.65 -23.14 -7.65
CA VAL A 145 -4.52 -23.99 -6.45
C VAL A 145 -5.61 -23.69 -5.42
N ALA A 146 -6.04 -22.43 -5.30
CA ALA A 146 -6.97 -22.00 -4.26
C ALA A 146 -8.43 -22.23 -4.67
N PRO A 147 -9.30 -22.66 -3.74
CA PRO A 147 -10.74 -22.75 -3.98
C PRO A 147 -11.35 -21.35 -4.18
N SER A 148 -12.47 -21.27 -4.90
CA SER A 148 -13.12 -20.02 -5.29
C SER A 148 -13.47 -19.10 -4.12
N TRP A 149 -13.86 -19.65 -2.97
CA TRP A 149 -14.14 -18.87 -1.77
C TRP A 149 -12.88 -18.16 -1.22
N ALA A 150 -11.72 -18.83 -1.24
CA ALA A 150 -10.46 -18.26 -0.78
C ALA A 150 -9.98 -17.14 -1.72
N ILE A 151 -10.15 -17.30 -3.03
CA ILE A 151 -9.88 -16.27 -4.03
C ILE A 151 -10.76 -15.04 -3.78
N ASN A 152 -12.05 -15.23 -3.49
CA ASN A 152 -12.94 -14.11 -3.20
C ASN A 152 -12.52 -13.34 -1.94
N ILE A 153 -12.10 -14.02 -0.88
CA ILE A 153 -11.56 -13.37 0.33
C ILE A 153 -10.25 -12.64 0.01
N TYR A 154 -9.36 -13.29 -0.73
CA TYR A 154 -8.10 -12.67 -1.16
C TYR A 154 -8.32 -11.38 -1.96
N MET A 155 -9.36 -11.35 -2.81
CA MET A 155 -9.76 -10.19 -3.59
C MET A 155 -10.43 -9.07 -2.76
N LEU A 156 -10.61 -9.24 -1.46
CA LEU A 156 -10.97 -8.16 -0.54
C LEU A 156 -9.74 -7.42 0.01
N ASN A 157 -8.54 -7.91 -0.24
CA ASN A 157 -7.32 -7.27 0.18
C ASN A 157 -6.99 -6.08 -0.74
N PRO A 158 -7.02 -4.83 -0.22
CA PRO A 158 -6.77 -3.63 -1.03
C PRO A 158 -5.35 -3.57 -1.58
N THR A 159 -4.37 -4.05 -0.82
CA THR A 159 -2.97 -4.07 -1.25
C THR A 159 -2.74 -5.08 -2.37
N ALA A 160 -3.44 -6.23 -2.34
CA ALA A 160 -3.37 -7.22 -3.41
C ALA A 160 -3.95 -6.68 -4.72
N ILE A 161 -5.14 -6.05 -4.67
CA ILE A 161 -5.79 -5.47 -5.85
C ILE A 161 -4.97 -4.29 -6.42
N SER A 162 -4.48 -3.41 -5.55
CA SER A 162 -3.66 -2.28 -5.99
C SER A 162 -2.32 -2.73 -6.56
N SER A 163 -1.68 -3.75 -5.99
CA SER A 163 -0.44 -4.32 -6.53
C SER A 163 -0.66 -4.91 -7.94
N MET A 164 -1.73 -5.69 -8.14
CA MET A 164 -2.07 -6.21 -9.47
C MET A 164 -2.36 -5.11 -10.49
N GLY A 165 -3.08 -4.07 -10.11
CA GLY A 165 -3.34 -2.94 -11.00
C GLY A 165 -2.05 -2.17 -11.36
N PHE A 166 -1.14 -2.00 -10.41
CA PHE A 166 0.14 -1.36 -10.63
C PHE A 166 1.07 -2.21 -11.52
N GLN A 167 1.13 -3.51 -11.28
CA GLN A 167 1.84 -4.46 -12.15
C GLN A 167 1.29 -4.41 -13.59
N LYS A 168 -0.03 -4.41 -13.76
CA LYS A 168 -0.68 -4.29 -15.09
C LYS A 168 -0.30 -2.99 -15.81
N ALA A 169 -0.03 -1.91 -15.07
CA ALA A 169 0.34 -0.63 -15.64
C ALA A 169 1.79 -0.60 -16.17
N PHE A 170 2.72 -1.24 -15.46
CA PHE A 170 4.15 -1.14 -15.75
C PHE A 170 4.76 -2.38 -16.40
N TRP A 171 4.06 -3.51 -16.41
CA TRP A 171 4.53 -4.75 -16.99
C TRP A 171 3.94 -4.96 -18.39
N ALA A 172 4.77 -4.78 -19.43
CA ALA A 172 4.33 -4.83 -20.82
C ALA A 172 3.79 -6.20 -21.27
N ALA A 173 4.37 -7.29 -20.75
CA ALA A 173 3.91 -8.66 -21.02
C ALA A 173 2.57 -9.00 -20.32
N GLY A 174 2.08 -8.13 -19.44
CA GLY A 174 0.82 -8.29 -18.71
C GLY A 174 -0.44 -8.32 -19.60
N ASP A 175 -0.36 -7.84 -20.84
CA ASP A 175 -1.48 -7.92 -21.81
C ASP A 175 -1.79 -9.38 -22.21
N GLN A 176 -0.83 -10.30 -22.06
CA GLN A 176 -0.96 -11.72 -22.40
C GLN A 176 -1.38 -12.61 -21.21
N VAL A 177 -1.51 -12.04 -20.01
CA VAL A 177 -1.80 -12.79 -18.79
C VAL A 177 -3.23 -12.53 -18.34
N THR A 178 -3.87 -13.58 -17.83
CA THR A 178 -5.21 -13.51 -17.25
C THR A 178 -5.18 -12.74 -15.93
N TRP A 179 -5.76 -11.55 -15.92
CA TRP A 179 -6.00 -10.78 -14.72
C TRP A 179 -7.34 -11.20 -14.08
N PRO A 180 -7.53 -10.90 -12.78
CA PRO A 180 -8.82 -11.13 -12.14
C PRO A 180 -9.95 -10.44 -12.91
N PRO A 181 -11.13 -11.08 -13.04
CA PRO A 181 -12.28 -10.43 -13.62
C PRO A 181 -12.63 -9.17 -12.81
N ASP A 182 -13.09 -8.12 -13.50
CA ASP A 182 -13.57 -6.87 -12.88
C ASP A 182 -12.51 -6.10 -12.06
N LEU A 183 -11.20 -6.23 -12.39
CA LEU A 183 -10.12 -5.56 -11.66
C LEU A 183 -10.37 -4.04 -11.53
N THR A 184 -10.84 -3.39 -12.59
CA THR A 184 -11.16 -1.95 -12.58
C THR A 184 -12.25 -1.61 -11.58
N TRP A 185 -13.33 -2.39 -11.58
CA TRP A 185 -14.45 -2.18 -10.66
C TRP A 185 -14.03 -2.40 -9.20
N ARG A 186 -13.22 -3.43 -8.96
CA ARG A 186 -12.66 -3.70 -7.64
C ARG A 186 -11.75 -2.58 -7.14
N LEU A 187 -10.92 -2.00 -8.00
CA LEU A 187 -10.10 -0.83 -7.65
C LEU A 187 -10.96 0.37 -7.24
N TRP A 188 -12.05 0.65 -7.97
CA TRP A 188 -12.98 1.72 -7.62
C TRP A 188 -13.69 1.47 -6.28
N ILE A 189 -14.14 0.25 -6.04
CA ILE A 189 -14.74 -0.13 -4.74
C ILE A 189 -13.72 0.07 -3.63
N MET A 190 -12.48 -0.42 -3.80
CA MET A 190 -11.43 -0.26 -2.78
C MET A 190 -11.06 1.20 -2.55
N LEU A 191 -11.09 2.04 -3.58
CA LEU A 191 -10.89 3.47 -3.42
C LEU A 191 -12.01 4.09 -2.57
N LEU A 192 -13.27 3.81 -2.88
CA LEU A 192 -14.41 4.32 -2.12
C LEU A 192 -14.40 3.84 -0.66
N VAL A 193 -14.18 2.56 -0.43
CA VAL A 193 -14.06 2.00 0.93
C VAL A 193 -12.90 2.64 1.68
N GLY A 194 -11.76 2.79 1.04
CA GLY A 194 -10.59 3.45 1.63
C GLY A 194 -10.86 4.91 2.00
N LEU A 195 -11.57 5.68 1.17
CA LEU A 195 -11.97 7.05 1.48
C LEU A 195 -12.88 7.11 2.72
N VAL A 196 -13.86 6.21 2.81
CA VAL A 196 -14.74 6.11 3.99
C VAL A 196 -13.92 5.76 5.24
N LEU A 197 -13.02 4.78 5.14
CA LEU A 197 -12.15 4.38 6.26
C LEU A 197 -11.18 5.51 6.66
N SER A 198 -10.63 6.25 5.71
CA SER A 198 -9.78 7.42 6.00
C SER A 198 -10.55 8.50 6.75
N PHE A 199 -11.79 8.76 6.35
CA PHE A 199 -12.67 9.70 7.06
C PHE A 199 -12.97 9.21 8.49
N VAL A 200 -13.28 7.93 8.67
CA VAL A 200 -13.51 7.35 10.00
C VAL A 200 -12.23 7.40 10.85
N ALA A 201 -11.09 7.03 10.28
CA ALA A 201 -9.80 7.09 10.98
C ALA A 201 -9.45 8.50 11.44
N GLN A 202 -9.68 9.50 10.59
CA GLN A 202 -9.49 10.90 10.93
C GLN A 202 -10.43 11.35 12.06
N ARG A 203 -11.69 10.89 12.08
CA ARG A 203 -12.63 11.17 13.18
C ARG A 203 -12.21 10.52 14.50
N VAL A 204 -11.72 9.28 14.43
CA VAL A 204 -11.16 8.59 15.61
C VAL A 204 -9.92 9.33 16.12
N PHE A 205 -9.00 9.68 15.22
CA PHE A 205 -7.80 10.46 15.55
C PHE A 205 -8.17 11.79 16.24
N ALA A 206 -9.10 12.56 15.65
CA ALA A 206 -9.54 13.83 16.18
C ALA A 206 -10.15 13.73 17.60
N ARG A 207 -10.81 12.60 17.92
CA ARG A 207 -11.32 12.35 19.28
C ARG A 207 -10.21 11.99 20.27
N LEU A 208 -9.24 11.18 19.82
CA LEU A 208 -8.17 10.69 20.70
C LEU A 208 -7.07 11.74 20.95
N GLN A 209 -6.80 12.61 19.98
CA GLN A 209 -5.70 13.58 20.08
C GLN A 209 -5.79 14.53 21.30
N GLY A 210 -6.99 14.72 21.89
CA GLY A 210 -7.17 15.57 23.06
C GLY A 210 -6.24 15.20 24.22
N ASN A 211 -6.03 13.92 24.46
CA ASN A 211 -5.27 13.39 25.59
C ASN A 211 -3.81 13.03 25.28
N PHE A 212 -3.34 13.19 24.05
CA PHE A 212 -1.97 12.76 23.66
C PHE A 212 -0.86 13.40 24.51
N ALA A 213 -1.03 14.63 24.95
CA ALA A 213 -0.03 15.29 25.78
C ALA A 213 0.12 14.68 27.18
N GLN A 214 -0.90 13.97 27.66
CA GLN A 214 -0.91 13.30 28.95
C GLN A 214 -0.35 11.87 28.85
N GLU A 215 -0.57 11.20 27.70
CA GLU A 215 -0.19 9.81 27.47
C GLU A 215 1.25 9.63 26.92
N LEU A 216 1.83 10.67 26.36
CA LEU A 216 3.21 10.68 25.87
C LEU A 216 4.22 10.90 26.99
#